data_0a41a6eeea382722ae86e63c1ddaaa1f
#
_entry.id   0a41a6eeea382722ae86e63c1ddaaa1f
#
_cell.length_a   1.000
_cell.length_b   1.000
_cell.length_c   1.000
_cell.angle_alpha   90.00
_cell.angle_beta   90.00
_cell.angle_gamma   90.00
#
_symmetry.space_group_name_H-M   'P 1'
#
loop_
_entity.id
_entity.type
_entity.pdbx_description
1 polymer ?
#
loop_
_entity_poly.entity_id
_entity_poly.type
_entity_poly.pdbx_seq_one_letter_code
_entity_poly.pdbx_strand_id
1 'polypeptide(L)'
;MALRLPVPICKALPLVTSLLIVPTQFELECLSPSFREEIGQTDWQLELCGFGIVVSGLRTSNLITQHSPKQVLLIGIAGTLDSKFSVGQAVQFDRVTCFGIGAGSGYQHLSADEMGWRQWPTEPVISDSILLRESSCEEQAPYPVNLLTCCSASGSEQDARLKLEKHPNVVAEDMEGFAVAAACRFAGIPLTIIRGISNCAGDRNKDNWRVSEAMLAVEKKIRKVLGL
;
A
#
# COMPACT_ATOMS: atom_id res chain seq x y z
N MET A 1 -44.85 -35.56 17.29
CA MET A 1 -43.47 -35.63 17.80
C MET A 1 -42.57 -34.98 16.75
N ALA A 2 -42.27 -33.67 16.91
CA ALA A 2 -41.52 -32.91 15.90
C ALA A 2 -40.01 -33.02 16.22
N LEU A 3 -39.24 -33.64 15.31
CA LEU A 3 -37.78 -33.69 15.38
C LEU A 3 -37.23 -32.27 15.22
N ARG A 4 -36.67 -31.72 16.28
CA ARG A 4 -35.80 -30.52 16.18
C ARG A 4 -34.45 -30.96 15.66
N LEU A 5 -34.15 -30.56 14.41
CA LEU A 5 -32.79 -30.67 13.90
C LEU A 5 -31.89 -29.74 14.71
N PRO A 6 -30.64 -30.16 15.08
CA PRO A 6 -29.70 -29.31 15.78
C PRO A 6 -29.29 -28.17 14.86
N VAL A 7 -29.43 -26.94 15.34
CA VAL A 7 -28.88 -25.74 14.67
C VAL A 7 -27.35 -25.90 14.70
N PRO A 8 -26.67 -25.79 13.56
CA PRO A 8 -25.20 -25.87 13.54
C PRO A 8 -24.66 -24.71 14.39
N ILE A 9 -23.87 -25.04 15.39
CA ILE A 9 -23.09 -24.07 16.17
C ILE A 9 -22.13 -23.43 15.19
N CYS A 10 -22.45 -22.21 14.77
CA CYS A 10 -21.51 -21.37 14.03
C CYS A 10 -20.30 -21.19 14.92
N LYS A 11 -19.16 -21.85 14.60
CA LYS A 11 -17.89 -21.56 15.25
C LYS A 11 -17.65 -20.06 14.99
N ALA A 12 -17.65 -19.27 16.07
CA ALA A 12 -17.23 -17.88 15.98
C ALA A 12 -15.84 -17.87 15.35
N LEU A 13 -15.73 -17.30 14.15
CA LEU A 13 -14.43 -17.01 13.54
C LEU A 13 -13.66 -16.16 14.56
N PRO A 14 -12.36 -16.42 14.74
CA PRO A 14 -11.54 -15.57 15.62
C PRO A 14 -11.75 -14.12 15.20
N LEU A 15 -11.97 -13.24 16.17
CA LEU A 15 -12.11 -11.80 15.92
C LEU A 15 -10.81 -11.33 15.26
N VAL A 16 -10.85 -11.14 13.93
CA VAL A 16 -9.77 -10.52 13.19
C VAL A 16 -9.66 -9.09 13.69
N THR A 17 -8.53 -8.75 14.30
CA THR A 17 -8.36 -7.40 14.85
C THR A 17 -7.56 -6.50 13.93
N SER A 18 -6.78 -7.07 12.98
CA SER A 18 -5.93 -6.32 12.08
C SER A 18 -5.79 -7.02 10.72
N LEU A 19 -5.64 -6.25 9.63
CA LEU A 19 -5.40 -6.79 8.29
C LEU A 19 -3.97 -6.47 7.83
N LEU A 20 -3.25 -7.51 7.41
CA LEU A 20 -2.02 -7.43 6.65
C LEU A 20 -2.36 -7.75 5.19
N ILE A 21 -2.23 -6.78 4.28
CA ILE A 21 -2.61 -6.95 2.89
C ILE A 21 -1.42 -6.83 1.95
N VAL A 22 -1.42 -7.67 0.92
CA VAL A 22 -0.38 -7.77 -0.10
C VAL A 22 -1.05 -7.64 -1.47
N PRO A 23 -0.48 -6.91 -2.45
CA PRO A 23 -1.14 -6.73 -3.74
C PRO A 23 -1.30 -8.03 -4.52
N THR A 24 -0.25 -8.83 -4.65
CA THR A 24 -0.20 -9.95 -5.59
C THR A 24 0.22 -11.25 -4.92
N GLN A 25 -0.22 -12.36 -5.53
CA GLN A 25 0.21 -13.69 -5.14
C GLN A 25 1.74 -13.85 -5.22
N PHE A 26 2.37 -13.22 -6.23
CA PHE A 26 3.83 -13.25 -6.38
C PHE A 26 4.56 -12.61 -5.20
N GLU A 27 4.12 -11.43 -4.73
CA GLU A 27 4.70 -10.80 -3.54
C GLU A 27 4.44 -11.60 -2.27
N LEU A 28 3.26 -12.19 -2.14
CA LEU A 28 2.92 -13.08 -1.02
C LEU A 28 3.84 -14.29 -0.97
N GLU A 29 4.17 -14.89 -2.11
CA GLU A 29 5.08 -16.05 -2.21
C GLU A 29 6.54 -15.68 -1.89
N CYS A 30 6.93 -14.41 -2.05
CA CYS A 30 8.24 -13.91 -1.64
C CYS A 30 8.41 -13.75 -0.12
N LEU A 31 7.32 -13.75 0.66
CA LEU A 31 7.39 -13.81 2.13
C LEU A 31 7.81 -15.21 2.57
N SER A 32 8.67 -15.29 3.59
CA SER A 32 9.12 -16.58 4.09
C SER A 32 7.96 -17.43 4.65
N PRO A 33 7.99 -18.76 4.50
CA PRO A 33 6.98 -19.63 5.10
C PRO A 33 6.85 -19.44 6.61
N SER A 34 7.97 -19.26 7.33
CA SER A 34 7.98 -19.01 8.77
C SER A 34 7.25 -17.71 9.13
N PHE A 35 7.45 -16.64 8.36
CA PHE A 35 6.74 -15.37 8.60
C PHE A 35 5.24 -15.53 8.41
N ARG A 36 4.80 -16.20 7.33
CA ARG A 36 3.38 -16.45 7.09
C ARG A 36 2.74 -17.31 8.20
N GLU A 37 3.48 -18.29 8.71
CA GLU A 37 3.04 -19.10 9.85
C GLU A 37 2.94 -18.28 11.13
N GLU A 38 3.95 -17.46 11.45
CA GLU A 38 3.94 -16.56 12.60
C GLU A 38 2.76 -15.57 12.56
N ILE A 39 2.51 -14.93 11.40
CA ILE A 39 1.34 -14.05 11.22
C ILE A 39 0.05 -14.83 11.49
N GLY A 40 -0.07 -16.07 11.00
CA GLY A 40 -1.23 -16.93 11.25
C GLY A 40 -1.47 -17.29 12.73
N GLN A 41 -0.48 -17.09 13.61
CA GLN A 41 -0.59 -17.27 15.07
C GLN A 41 -0.94 -16.00 15.82
N THR A 42 -1.02 -14.87 15.11
CA THR A 42 -1.39 -13.56 15.67
C THR A 42 -2.87 -13.24 15.41
N ASP A 43 -3.31 -12.06 15.80
CA ASP A 43 -4.62 -11.50 15.45
C ASP A 43 -4.63 -10.76 14.10
N TRP A 44 -3.59 -10.92 13.28
CA TRP A 44 -3.50 -10.38 11.93
C TRP A 44 -4.01 -11.38 10.89
N GLN A 45 -4.91 -10.92 10.03
CA GLN A 45 -5.36 -11.69 8.87
C GLN A 45 -4.56 -11.25 7.64
N LEU A 46 -3.88 -12.21 6.99
CA LEU A 46 -3.13 -11.99 5.76
C LEU A 46 -4.01 -12.21 4.54
N GLU A 47 -4.17 -11.19 3.70
CA GLU A 47 -5.07 -11.18 2.55
C GLU A 47 -4.43 -10.54 1.32
N LEU A 48 -4.94 -10.88 0.13
CA LEU A 48 -4.59 -10.20 -1.11
C LEU A 48 -5.55 -9.03 -1.37
N CYS A 49 -5.01 -7.86 -1.72
CA CYS A 49 -5.82 -6.72 -2.15
C CYS A 49 -5.93 -6.57 -3.67
N GLY A 50 -5.13 -7.27 -4.46
CA GLY A 50 -5.15 -7.19 -5.92
C GLY A 50 -4.25 -6.11 -6.49
N PHE A 51 -3.98 -6.21 -7.79
CA PHE A 51 -3.07 -5.36 -8.56
C PHE A 51 -3.79 -4.13 -9.12
N GLY A 52 -3.14 -2.98 -9.01
CA GLY A 52 -3.58 -1.71 -9.58
C GLY A 52 -4.68 -1.01 -8.78
N ILE A 53 -4.86 0.28 -9.05
CA ILE A 53 -5.70 1.21 -8.28
C ILE A 53 -7.15 0.69 -8.13
N VAL A 54 -7.76 0.17 -9.20
CA VAL A 54 -9.18 -0.20 -9.17
C VAL A 54 -9.43 -1.41 -8.27
N VAL A 55 -8.71 -2.51 -8.51
CA VAL A 55 -8.94 -3.76 -7.81
C VAL A 55 -8.52 -3.66 -6.35
N SER A 56 -7.37 -3.03 -6.07
CA SER A 56 -6.89 -2.90 -4.70
C SER A 56 -7.82 -2.06 -3.82
N GLY A 57 -8.41 -0.99 -4.37
CA GLY A 57 -9.38 -0.17 -3.64
C GLY A 57 -10.68 -0.93 -3.35
N LEU A 58 -11.27 -1.57 -4.38
CA LEU A 58 -12.51 -2.36 -4.24
C LEU A 58 -12.33 -3.55 -3.27
N ARG A 59 -11.23 -4.29 -3.41
CA ARG A 59 -10.96 -5.44 -2.55
C ARG A 59 -10.69 -5.03 -1.11
N THR A 60 -9.92 -3.96 -0.90
CA THR A 60 -9.67 -3.43 0.45
C THR A 60 -10.97 -3.00 1.13
N SER A 61 -11.85 -2.29 0.43
CA SER A 61 -13.17 -1.91 0.95
C SER A 61 -14.01 -3.13 1.34
N ASN A 62 -13.98 -4.18 0.52
CA ASN A 62 -14.66 -5.45 0.81
C ASN A 62 -14.05 -6.14 2.04
N LEU A 63 -12.73 -6.26 2.13
CA LEU A 63 -12.02 -6.84 3.28
C LEU A 63 -12.34 -6.10 4.58
N ILE A 64 -12.35 -4.76 4.54
CA ILE A 64 -12.74 -3.93 5.69
C ILE A 64 -14.17 -4.24 6.13
N THR A 65 -15.10 -4.36 5.18
CA THR A 65 -16.49 -4.69 5.49
C THR A 65 -16.64 -6.10 6.07
N GLN A 66 -15.90 -7.07 5.55
CA GLN A 66 -15.93 -8.46 6.00
C GLN A 66 -15.33 -8.67 7.39
N HIS A 67 -14.22 -8.00 7.68
CA HIS A 67 -13.41 -8.28 8.88
C HIS A 67 -13.53 -7.19 9.96
N SER A 68 -14.02 -5.99 9.62
CA SER A 68 -14.10 -4.85 10.54
C SER A 68 -12.79 -4.62 11.32
N PRO A 69 -11.63 -4.53 10.65
CA PRO A 69 -10.34 -4.50 11.31
C PRO A 69 -10.14 -3.17 12.05
N LYS A 70 -9.32 -3.17 13.10
CA LYS A 70 -8.91 -1.96 13.82
C LYS A 70 -7.83 -1.18 13.10
N GLN A 71 -7.06 -1.84 12.25
CA GLN A 71 -5.98 -1.25 11.46
C GLN A 71 -5.67 -2.12 10.24
N VAL A 72 -5.05 -1.49 9.24
CA VAL A 72 -4.58 -2.13 8.01
C VAL A 72 -3.09 -1.86 7.86
N LEU A 73 -2.32 -2.88 7.47
CA LEU A 73 -0.93 -2.78 7.07
C LEU A 73 -0.83 -3.26 5.61
N LEU A 74 -0.51 -2.35 4.70
CA LEU A 74 -0.23 -2.67 3.31
C LEU A 74 1.27 -2.87 3.13
N ILE A 75 1.63 -4.04 2.60
CA ILE A 75 3.02 -4.37 2.25
C ILE A 75 3.14 -4.74 0.77
N GLY A 76 4.34 -4.75 0.26
CA GLY A 76 4.63 -5.11 -1.13
C GLY A 76 5.90 -4.43 -1.63
N ILE A 77 6.06 -4.34 -2.94
CA ILE A 77 7.21 -3.72 -3.58
C ILE A 77 6.91 -2.34 -4.16
N ALA A 78 7.97 -1.56 -4.39
CA ALA A 78 7.93 -0.27 -5.08
C ALA A 78 9.22 -0.05 -5.88
N GLY A 79 9.14 0.78 -6.93
CA GLY A 79 10.31 1.30 -7.65
C GLY A 79 10.79 2.60 -7.02
N THR A 80 12.10 2.75 -6.76
CA THR A 80 12.62 4.02 -6.23
C THR A 80 12.68 5.10 -7.30
N LEU A 81 12.28 6.31 -6.92
CA LEU A 81 12.42 7.56 -7.69
C LEU A 81 13.57 8.43 -7.15
N ASP A 82 14.03 8.18 -5.91
CA ASP A 82 15.09 8.93 -5.24
C ASP A 82 16.26 7.99 -4.89
N SER A 83 17.46 8.32 -5.37
CA SER A 83 18.67 7.55 -5.14
C SER A 83 19.10 7.40 -3.66
N LYS A 84 18.50 8.17 -2.76
CA LYS A 84 18.69 8.01 -1.31
C LYS A 84 18.06 6.72 -0.77
N PHE A 85 17.10 6.15 -1.50
CA PHE A 85 16.42 4.92 -1.13
C PHE A 85 16.93 3.77 -2.00
N SER A 86 17.77 2.92 -1.41
CA SER A 86 18.44 1.84 -2.14
C SER A 86 17.53 0.65 -2.43
N VAL A 87 17.77 -0.01 -3.55
CA VAL A 87 17.17 -1.32 -3.86
C VAL A 87 17.54 -2.32 -2.76
N GLY A 88 16.57 -3.13 -2.33
CA GLY A 88 16.69 -4.06 -1.19
C GLY A 88 16.32 -3.45 0.17
N GLN A 89 16.01 -2.16 0.25
CA GLN A 89 15.60 -1.47 1.47
C GLN A 89 14.08 -1.51 1.66
N ALA A 90 13.60 -1.60 2.91
CA ALA A 90 12.18 -1.43 3.24
C ALA A 90 11.92 -0.01 3.77
N VAL A 91 10.94 0.65 3.16
CA VAL A 91 10.54 2.04 3.47
C VAL A 91 9.12 2.06 4.01
N GLN A 92 8.90 2.78 5.10
CA GLN A 92 7.56 3.10 5.60
C GLN A 92 7.22 4.53 5.16
N PHE A 93 5.98 4.72 4.72
CA PHE A 93 5.54 5.98 4.14
C PHE A 93 4.62 6.75 5.10
N ASP A 94 4.77 8.07 5.08
CA ASP A 94 3.96 9.00 5.88
C ASP A 94 2.80 9.57 5.08
N ARG A 95 2.92 9.55 3.75
CA ARG A 95 1.98 10.11 2.79
C ARG A 95 1.94 9.24 1.54
N VAL A 96 0.80 9.23 0.88
CA VAL A 96 0.64 8.68 -0.45
C VAL A 96 -0.03 9.68 -1.37
N THR A 97 0.49 9.82 -2.59
CA THR A 97 0.00 10.75 -3.62
C THR A 97 -0.42 9.94 -4.84
N CYS A 98 -1.54 10.30 -5.47
CA CYS A 98 -2.05 9.67 -6.69
C CYS A 98 -1.50 10.38 -7.93
N PHE A 99 -1.10 9.60 -8.93
CA PHE A 99 -0.70 10.10 -10.25
C PHE A 99 -1.46 9.36 -11.35
N GLY A 100 -1.98 10.13 -12.32
CA GLY A 100 -2.66 9.60 -13.50
C GLY A 100 -4.19 9.65 -13.42
N ILE A 101 -4.76 10.18 -12.33
CA ILE A 101 -6.18 10.56 -12.26
C ILE A 101 -6.28 12.06 -12.53
N GLY A 102 -6.91 12.43 -13.64
CA GLY A 102 -6.98 13.82 -14.10
C GLY A 102 -7.20 13.94 -15.59
N ALA A 103 -6.67 14.97 -16.22
CA ALA A 103 -6.79 15.21 -17.65
C ALA A 103 -5.42 15.40 -18.31
N GLY A 104 -5.32 15.03 -19.59
CA GLY A 104 -4.08 15.13 -20.36
C GLY A 104 -3.10 13.98 -20.09
N SER A 105 -1.89 14.13 -20.62
CA SER A 105 -0.83 13.11 -20.48
C SER A 105 0.56 13.76 -20.43
N GLY A 106 1.55 13.03 -19.93
CA GLY A 106 2.93 13.50 -19.85
C GLY A 106 3.03 14.81 -19.07
N TYR A 107 3.76 15.79 -19.59
CA TYR A 107 3.92 17.11 -18.97
C TYR A 107 2.63 17.93 -18.94
N GLN A 108 1.67 17.64 -19.83
CA GLN A 108 0.37 18.32 -19.88
C GLN A 108 -0.68 17.68 -18.97
N HIS A 109 -0.33 16.64 -18.23
CA HIS A 109 -1.24 16.05 -17.28
C HIS A 109 -1.55 17.04 -16.15
N LEU A 110 -2.83 17.28 -15.92
CA LEU A 110 -3.37 18.03 -14.79
C LEU A 110 -4.06 17.05 -13.85
N SER A 111 -3.68 17.06 -12.61
CA SER A 111 -4.32 16.23 -11.59
C SER A 111 -5.73 16.72 -11.26
N ALA A 112 -6.50 15.97 -10.48
CA ALA A 112 -7.82 16.37 -10.05
C ALA A 112 -7.77 17.68 -9.25
N ASP A 113 -6.84 17.82 -8.30
CA ASP A 113 -6.67 19.02 -7.49
C ASP A 113 -6.23 20.23 -8.36
N GLU A 114 -5.33 20.03 -9.33
CA GLU A 114 -4.92 21.09 -10.29
C GLU A 114 -6.08 21.57 -11.17
N MET A 115 -7.07 20.72 -11.45
CA MET A 115 -8.31 21.09 -12.15
C MET A 115 -9.35 21.72 -11.21
N GLY A 116 -9.06 21.86 -9.92
CA GLY A 116 -9.99 22.37 -8.91
C GLY A 116 -11.03 21.35 -8.44
N TRP A 117 -10.82 20.06 -8.73
CA TRP A 117 -11.70 18.98 -8.33
C TRP A 117 -11.01 18.12 -7.27
N ARG A 118 -11.74 17.74 -6.24
CA ARG A 118 -11.31 16.71 -5.30
C ARG A 118 -11.88 15.38 -5.73
N GLN A 119 -11.11 14.30 -5.56
CA GLN A 119 -11.59 12.94 -5.89
C GLN A 119 -12.84 12.60 -5.07
N TRP A 120 -12.92 13.10 -3.83
CA TRP A 120 -14.14 13.09 -3.01
C TRP A 120 -14.22 14.38 -2.18
N PRO A 121 -15.26 15.24 -2.40
CA PRO A 121 -15.28 16.60 -1.85
C PRO A 121 -15.87 16.75 -0.44
N THR A 122 -16.55 15.71 0.09
CA THR A 122 -17.17 15.73 1.43
C THR A 122 -16.35 14.91 2.43
N GLU A 123 -16.68 14.98 3.74
CA GLU A 123 -15.97 14.22 4.75
C GLU A 123 -16.21 12.69 4.61
N PRO A 124 -15.16 11.89 4.67
CA PRO A 124 -13.76 12.29 4.71
C PRO A 124 -13.27 12.74 3.34
N VAL A 125 -12.68 13.93 3.23
CA VAL A 125 -12.18 14.47 1.95
C VAL A 125 -11.07 13.61 1.39
N ILE A 126 -11.13 13.32 0.09
CA ILE A 126 -10.05 12.65 -0.68
C ILE A 126 -9.57 13.62 -1.76
N SER A 127 -8.36 14.12 -1.57
CA SER A 127 -7.59 14.91 -2.55
C SER A 127 -6.59 14.00 -3.27
N ASP A 128 -5.73 14.56 -4.10
CA ASP A 128 -4.67 13.79 -4.77
C ASP A 128 -3.62 13.24 -3.79
N SER A 129 -3.64 13.64 -2.52
CA SER A 129 -2.70 13.20 -1.50
C SER A 129 -3.41 12.89 -0.19
N ILE A 130 -3.03 11.77 0.45
CA ILE A 130 -3.55 11.32 1.74
C ILE A 130 -2.40 11.21 2.73
N LEU A 131 -2.52 11.88 3.89
CA LEU A 131 -1.61 11.72 5.02
C LEU A 131 -1.97 10.42 5.74
N LEU A 132 -0.98 9.54 5.96
CA LEU A 132 -1.15 8.25 6.61
C LEU A 132 -0.94 8.33 8.12
N ARG A 133 -0.03 9.21 8.55
CA ARG A 133 0.23 9.48 9.96
C ARG A 133 0.72 10.92 10.14
N GLU A 134 0.45 11.51 11.28
CA GLU A 134 1.13 12.74 11.68
C GLU A 134 2.58 12.41 12.02
N SER A 135 3.52 13.22 11.52
CA SER A 135 4.95 13.05 11.81
C SER A 135 5.19 13.20 13.31
N SER A 136 5.41 12.10 14.02
CA SER A 136 5.93 12.15 15.37
C SER A 136 7.41 12.52 15.31
N CYS A 137 7.80 13.58 16.02
CA CYS A 137 9.09 14.29 15.89
C CYS A 137 10.36 13.53 16.28
N GLU A 138 10.36 12.23 16.54
CA GLU A 138 11.50 11.65 17.28
C GLU A 138 12.47 10.77 16.49
N GLU A 139 12.22 10.34 15.23
CA GLU A 139 13.19 9.47 14.51
C GLU A 139 13.17 9.58 12.98
N GLN A 140 12.83 10.73 12.36
CA GLN A 140 12.51 10.71 10.94
C GLN A 140 13.29 11.68 10.07
N ALA A 141 13.38 11.29 8.78
CA ALA A 141 13.82 12.16 7.72
C ALA A 141 13.20 13.56 7.89
N PRO A 142 13.93 14.64 7.57
CA PRO A 142 13.49 16.03 7.80
C PRO A 142 12.20 16.41 7.01
N TYR A 143 11.64 15.47 6.25
CA TYR A 143 10.39 15.65 5.49
C TYR A 143 9.59 14.36 5.44
N PRO A 144 8.25 14.42 5.23
CA PRO A 144 7.41 13.24 5.08
C PRO A 144 7.87 12.37 3.91
N VAL A 145 8.05 11.07 4.15
CA VAL A 145 8.37 10.08 3.10
C VAL A 145 7.10 9.80 2.31
N ASN A 146 7.08 10.24 1.05
CA ASN A 146 5.89 10.20 0.19
C ASN A 146 5.99 9.12 -0.87
N LEU A 147 4.96 8.28 -0.97
CA LEU A 147 4.77 7.26 -2.02
C LEU A 147 3.92 7.84 -3.14
N LEU A 148 4.31 7.60 -4.40
CA LEU A 148 3.50 7.94 -5.56
C LEU A 148 2.79 6.69 -6.06
N THR A 149 1.47 6.63 -5.92
CA THR A 149 0.68 5.57 -6.56
C THR A 149 0.29 5.98 -7.96
N CYS A 150 0.69 5.17 -8.94
CA CYS A 150 0.50 5.44 -10.36
C CYS A 150 -0.53 4.50 -10.98
N CYS A 151 -1.36 5.01 -11.91
CA CYS A 151 -2.20 4.17 -12.76
C CYS A 151 -1.35 3.25 -13.66
N SER A 152 -0.13 3.68 -13.98
CA SER A 152 0.86 2.91 -14.73
C SER A 152 2.25 3.20 -14.16
N ALA A 153 2.99 2.15 -13.81
CA ALA A 153 4.38 2.27 -13.39
C ALA A 153 5.24 2.87 -14.53
N SER A 154 6.34 3.51 -14.17
CA SER A 154 7.26 4.11 -15.15
C SER A 154 7.78 3.08 -16.14
N GLY A 155 7.56 3.33 -17.42
CA GLY A 155 8.02 2.47 -18.53
C GLY A 155 9.45 2.78 -18.96
N SER A 156 9.99 3.93 -18.55
CA SER A 156 11.32 4.42 -18.89
C SER A 156 11.85 5.35 -17.81
N GLU A 157 13.14 5.62 -17.85
CA GLU A 157 13.79 6.62 -17.00
C GLU A 157 13.21 8.03 -17.21
N GLN A 158 12.78 8.34 -18.44
CA GLN A 158 12.13 9.61 -18.76
C GLN A 158 10.76 9.73 -18.07
N ASP A 159 9.96 8.63 -18.02
CA ASP A 159 8.69 8.62 -17.29
C ASP A 159 8.90 8.82 -15.78
N ALA A 160 9.91 8.15 -15.22
CA ALA A 160 10.27 8.29 -13.81
C ALA A 160 10.69 9.73 -13.49
N ARG A 161 11.49 10.35 -14.36
CA ARG A 161 11.93 11.74 -14.22
C ARG A 161 10.77 12.71 -14.29
N LEU A 162 9.85 12.54 -15.25
CA LEU A 162 8.63 13.36 -15.36
C LEU A 162 7.79 13.31 -14.08
N LYS A 163 7.60 12.11 -13.51
CA LYS A 163 6.85 11.95 -12.26
C LYS A 163 7.53 12.67 -11.09
N LEU A 164 8.87 12.57 -11.01
CA LEU A 164 9.65 13.25 -9.97
C LEU A 164 9.61 14.79 -10.13
N GLU A 165 9.65 15.30 -11.37
CA GLU A 165 9.53 16.73 -11.65
C GLU A 165 8.14 17.29 -11.25
N LYS A 166 7.08 16.52 -11.51
CA LYS A 166 5.71 16.89 -11.09
C LYS A 166 5.47 16.72 -9.59
N HIS A 167 6.14 15.78 -8.96
CA HIS A 167 6.00 15.46 -7.54
C HIS A 167 7.38 15.36 -6.86
N PRO A 168 8.07 16.49 -6.63
CA PRO A 168 9.47 16.49 -6.17
C PRO A 168 9.69 15.90 -4.77
N ASN A 169 8.63 15.70 -4.01
CA ASN A 169 8.70 15.16 -2.64
C ASN A 169 8.39 13.65 -2.56
N VAL A 170 8.20 12.96 -3.70
CA VAL A 170 7.99 11.51 -3.70
C VAL A 170 9.33 10.79 -3.80
N VAL A 171 9.41 9.62 -3.16
CA VAL A 171 10.66 8.85 -3.11
C VAL A 171 10.58 7.50 -3.83
N ALA A 172 9.38 7.00 -4.04
CA ALA A 172 9.13 5.72 -4.73
C ALA A 172 7.76 5.73 -5.39
N GLU A 173 7.55 4.81 -6.36
CA GLU A 173 6.27 4.58 -7.01
C GLU A 173 5.75 3.17 -6.78
N ASP A 174 4.42 3.05 -6.63
CA ASP A 174 3.66 1.80 -6.61
C ASP A 174 2.39 1.91 -7.47
N MET A 175 1.51 0.93 -7.40
CA MET A 175 0.24 0.94 -8.15
C MET A 175 -1.01 0.72 -7.28
N GLU A 176 -0.92 0.62 -5.95
CA GLU A 176 -2.03 0.28 -5.06
C GLU A 176 -2.21 1.23 -3.87
N GLY A 177 -1.13 1.80 -3.36
CA GLY A 177 -1.09 2.48 -2.05
C GLY A 177 -2.18 3.52 -1.86
N PHE A 178 -2.42 4.37 -2.86
CA PHE A 178 -3.43 5.42 -2.77
C PHE A 178 -4.85 4.85 -2.70
N ALA A 179 -5.16 3.82 -3.49
CA ALA A 179 -6.49 3.22 -3.50
C ALA A 179 -6.82 2.51 -2.18
N VAL A 180 -5.82 1.83 -1.60
CA VAL A 180 -5.92 1.24 -0.26
C VAL A 180 -6.10 2.34 0.79
N ALA A 181 -5.34 3.43 0.70
CA ALA A 181 -5.45 4.57 1.61
C ALA A 181 -6.83 5.24 1.52
N ALA A 182 -7.37 5.42 0.32
CA ALA A 182 -8.72 5.96 0.14
C ALA A 182 -9.79 5.05 0.77
N ALA A 183 -9.71 3.73 0.57
CA ALA A 183 -10.62 2.77 1.19
C ALA A 183 -10.56 2.81 2.73
N CYS A 184 -9.36 2.84 3.31
CA CYS A 184 -9.16 2.97 4.75
C CYS A 184 -9.66 4.33 5.28
N ARG A 185 -9.43 5.42 4.53
CA ARG A 185 -9.88 6.77 4.90
C ARG A 185 -11.41 6.85 4.95
N PHE A 186 -12.12 6.29 3.96
CA PHE A 186 -13.58 6.20 3.96
C PHE A 186 -14.13 5.40 5.15
N ALA A 187 -13.43 4.36 5.57
CA ALA A 187 -13.84 3.53 6.70
C ALA A 187 -13.39 4.08 8.07
N GLY A 188 -12.57 5.13 8.10
CA GLY A 188 -12.00 5.66 9.34
C GLY A 188 -10.98 4.72 10.00
N ILE A 189 -10.32 3.86 9.21
CA ILE A 189 -9.38 2.85 9.72
C ILE A 189 -7.94 3.31 9.48
N PRO A 190 -7.07 3.26 10.51
CA PRO A 190 -5.66 3.57 10.37
C PRO A 190 -4.97 2.65 9.36
N LEU A 191 -4.12 3.23 8.50
CA LEU A 191 -3.31 2.52 7.52
C LEU A 191 -1.83 2.80 7.74
N THR A 192 -1.03 1.74 7.71
CA THR A 192 0.42 1.81 7.54
C THR A 192 0.80 1.23 6.18
N ILE A 193 1.68 1.90 5.42
CA ILE A 193 2.23 1.39 4.16
C ILE A 193 3.73 1.16 4.33
N ILE A 194 4.18 -0.07 4.04
CA ILE A 194 5.60 -0.44 3.98
C ILE A 194 5.85 -1.07 2.62
N ARG A 195 6.83 -0.52 1.85
CA ARG A 195 7.24 -1.10 0.58
C ARG A 195 8.71 -1.46 0.61
N GLY A 196 9.04 -2.61 0.03
CA GLY A 196 10.41 -2.96 -0.31
C GLY A 196 10.81 -2.35 -1.65
N ILE A 197 11.94 -1.68 -1.71
CA ILE A 197 12.44 -1.12 -2.97
C ILE A 197 13.01 -2.25 -3.81
N SER A 198 12.31 -2.64 -4.86
CA SER A 198 12.68 -3.77 -5.72
C SER A 198 13.57 -3.39 -6.91
N ASN A 199 13.46 -2.16 -7.39
CA ASN A 199 14.15 -1.67 -8.59
C ASN A 199 14.19 -0.13 -8.61
N CYS A 200 14.96 0.43 -9.54
CA CYS A 200 14.81 1.83 -9.92
C CYS A 200 13.56 2.00 -10.80
N ALA A 201 12.75 3.03 -10.53
CA ALA A 201 11.61 3.35 -11.36
C ALA A 201 12.06 3.62 -12.81
N GLY A 202 11.32 3.07 -13.78
CA GLY A 202 11.69 3.15 -15.20
C GLY A 202 12.63 2.05 -15.69
N ASP A 203 13.31 1.32 -14.80
CA ASP A 203 14.07 0.13 -15.21
C ASP A 203 13.12 -1.06 -15.43
N ARG A 204 12.96 -1.46 -16.68
CA ARG A 204 12.09 -2.59 -17.08
C ARG A 204 12.85 -3.90 -17.29
N ASN A 205 14.19 -3.89 -17.13
CA ASN A 205 14.96 -5.12 -17.14
C ASN A 205 14.77 -5.87 -15.81
N LYS A 206 14.00 -6.95 -15.84
CA LYS A 206 13.68 -7.74 -14.66
C LYS A 206 14.89 -8.40 -14.00
N ASP A 207 15.99 -8.57 -14.72
CA ASP A 207 17.23 -9.12 -14.16
C ASP A 207 17.86 -8.20 -13.12
N ASN A 208 17.54 -6.91 -13.17
CA ASN A 208 17.97 -5.90 -12.20
C ASN A 208 17.06 -5.82 -10.95
N TRP A 209 15.91 -6.47 -11.01
CA TRP A 209 14.94 -6.41 -9.92
C TRP A 209 15.33 -7.32 -8.76
N ARG A 210 15.32 -6.81 -7.55
CA ARG A 210 15.67 -7.50 -6.30
C ARG A 210 14.42 -7.73 -5.44
N VAL A 211 13.38 -8.34 -6.02
CA VAL A 211 12.08 -8.50 -5.35
C VAL A 211 12.21 -9.31 -4.06
N SER A 212 12.93 -10.43 -4.08
CA SER A 212 13.10 -11.28 -2.90
C SER A 212 13.83 -10.54 -1.78
N GLU A 213 14.88 -9.78 -2.09
CA GLU A 213 15.63 -8.97 -1.11
C GLU A 213 14.73 -7.87 -0.52
N ALA A 214 13.95 -7.20 -1.38
CA ALA A 214 13.02 -6.15 -0.98
C ALA A 214 11.94 -6.69 -0.04
N MET A 215 11.33 -7.85 -0.36
CA MET A 215 10.31 -8.46 0.47
C MET A 215 10.88 -9.01 1.79
N LEU A 216 12.11 -9.52 1.78
CA LEU A 216 12.81 -9.92 3.02
C LEU A 216 13.06 -8.71 3.94
N ALA A 217 13.42 -7.56 3.36
CA ALA A 217 13.58 -6.32 4.13
C ALA A 217 12.24 -5.84 4.72
N VAL A 218 11.14 -5.96 3.95
CA VAL A 218 9.77 -5.69 4.43
C VAL A 218 9.44 -6.61 5.60
N GLU A 219 9.66 -7.91 5.46
CA GLU A 219 9.42 -8.90 6.52
C GLU A 219 10.16 -8.55 7.81
N LYS A 220 11.47 -8.25 7.73
CA LYS A 220 12.28 -7.82 8.89
C LYS A 220 11.73 -6.57 9.56
N LYS A 221 11.28 -5.59 8.75
CA LYS A 221 10.70 -4.35 9.27
C LYS A 221 9.37 -4.60 9.98
N ILE A 222 8.51 -5.48 9.42
CA ILE A 222 7.23 -5.85 10.03
C ILE A 222 7.43 -6.58 11.34
N ARG A 223 8.33 -7.56 11.41
CA ARG A 223 8.66 -8.25 12.67
C ARG A 223 8.99 -7.24 13.78
N LYS A 224 9.80 -6.23 13.47
CA LYS A 224 10.12 -5.14 14.42
C LYS A 224 8.88 -4.33 14.81
N VAL A 225 7.98 -4.03 13.87
CA VAL A 225 6.77 -3.23 14.10
C VAL A 225 5.75 -4.02 14.94
N LEU A 226 5.62 -5.32 14.69
CA LEU A 226 4.65 -6.19 15.36
C LEU A 226 5.20 -6.86 16.65
N GLY A 227 6.50 -6.75 16.90
CA GLY A 227 7.15 -7.39 18.06
C GLY A 227 7.27 -8.92 17.93
N LEU A 228 7.44 -9.42 16.69
CA LEU A 228 7.61 -10.84 16.36
C LEU A 228 9.08 -11.26 16.38
#